data_d46d1b5fad7aff6c25cbe5ccb1c2a463
#
_entry.id   d46d1b5fad7aff6c25cbe5ccb1c2a463
#
_cell.length_a   1.000
_cell.length_b   1.000
_cell.length_c   1.000
_cell.angle_alpha   90.00
_cell.angle_beta   90.00
_cell.angle_gamma   90.00
#
_symmetry.space_group_name_H-M   'P 1'
#
loop_
_entity.id
_entity.type
_entity.pdbx_description
1 polymer ?
#
loop_
_entity_poly.entity_id
_entity_poly.type
_entity_poly.pdbx_seq_one_letter_code
_entity_poly.pdbx_strand_id
1 'polypeptide(L)'
;MELLRFTTAGSVDDGKSTLIGRLLYDSKAIFEDQMEAIERASISRGGEEVNLALLTDGLRAEREQGITIDVAYRYFATPKRKFIIADTPGHIQYTRNMVTGASTANAAVILIDARNGVIEQTRRHAYIAALLQIPHVVVCINKMDLVDFSQEVFEAIKTDFTEVARKLGNNDVHFIPISAKLGDNVVDPSQNMSWYSGLTFIGLMETIP
;
A
#
# COMPACT_ATOMS: atom_id res chain seq x y z
N MET A 1 22.85 -3.83 7.36
CA MET A 1 21.64 -3.75 6.51
C MET A 1 20.63 -2.91 7.27
N GLU A 2 20.26 -1.76 6.73
CA GLU A 2 19.34 -0.85 7.41
C GLU A 2 17.93 -1.42 7.48
N LEU A 3 17.16 -0.99 8.46
CA LEU A 3 15.77 -1.38 8.68
C LEU A 3 14.85 -0.18 8.45
N LEU A 4 13.88 -0.33 7.58
CA LEU A 4 12.80 0.64 7.40
C LEU A 4 11.49 0.07 7.98
N ARG A 5 10.84 0.87 8.83
CA ARG A 5 9.48 0.60 9.30
C ARG A 5 8.51 1.50 8.56
N PHE A 6 7.51 0.92 7.93
CA PHE A 6 6.46 1.73 7.30
C PHE A 6 5.07 1.21 7.64
N THR A 7 4.14 2.12 7.71
CA THR A 7 2.73 1.81 7.87
C THR A 7 2.01 1.92 6.53
N THR A 8 1.00 1.11 6.33
CA THR A 8 0.10 1.22 5.18
C THR A 8 -1.23 1.80 5.62
N ALA A 9 -1.73 2.77 4.88
CA ALA A 9 -3.01 3.42 5.12
C ALA A 9 -3.78 3.54 3.81
N GLY A 10 -5.10 3.48 3.88
CA GLY A 10 -6.00 3.60 2.74
C GLY A 10 -7.40 3.20 3.16
N SER A 11 -8.40 3.61 2.40
CA SER A 11 -9.77 3.17 2.62
C SER A 11 -9.93 1.68 2.39
N VAL A 12 -11.06 1.15 2.82
CA VAL A 12 -11.49 -0.19 2.42
C VAL A 12 -11.52 -0.24 0.89
N ASP A 13 -10.99 -1.32 0.33
CA ASP A 13 -10.86 -1.55 -1.11
C ASP A 13 -9.85 -0.69 -1.88
N ASP A 14 -9.05 0.16 -1.24
CA ASP A 14 -7.95 0.88 -1.93
C ASP A 14 -6.78 -0.05 -2.34
N GLY A 15 -6.78 -1.30 -1.85
CA GLY A 15 -5.83 -2.33 -2.25
C GLY A 15 -4.61 -2.47 -1.34
N LYS A 16 -4.70 -2.11 -0.05
CA LYS A 16 -3.62 -2.30 0.93
C LYS A 16 -3.16 -3.76 1.02
N SER A 17 -4.10 -4.65 1.31
CA SER A 17 -3.80 -6.09 1.44
C SER A 17 -3.24 -6.67 0.15
N THR A 18 -3.72 -6.22 -1.01
CA THR A 18 -3.19 -6.63 -2.32
C THR A 18 -1.75 -6.15 -2.51
N LEU A 19 -1.43 -4.91 -2.13
CA LEU A 19 -0.06 -4.40 -2.21
C LEU A 19 0.89 -5.17 -1.29
N ILE A 20 0.49 -5.40 -0.04
CA ILE A 20 1.30 -6.15 0.92
C ILE A 20 1.51 -7.59 0.43
N GLY A 21 0.44 -8.24 -0.04
CA GLY A 21 0.52 -9.56 -0.64
C GLY A 21 1.47 -9.61 -1.85
N ARG A 22 1.41 -8.61 -2.73
CA ARG A 22 2.33 -8.48 -3.87
C ARG A 22 3.78 -8.35 -3.42
N LEU A 23 4.06 -7.52 -2.43
CA LEU A 23 5.40 -7.34 -1.89
C LEU A 23 5.96 -8.62 -1.29
N LEU A 24 5.16 -9.34 -0.52
CA LEU A 24 5.56 -10.62 0.09
C LEU A 24 5.78 -11.70 -0.98
N TYR A 25 4.92 -11.76 -1.98
CA TYR A 25 5.04 -12.69 -3.09
C TYR A 25 6.30 -12.43 -3.93
N ASP A 26 6.48 -11.20 -4.41
CA ASP A 26 7.59 -10.83 -5.28
C ASP A 26 8.94 -10.85 -4.54
N SER A 27 8.95 -10.62 -3.22
CA SER A 27 10.16 -10.77 -2.40
C SER A 27 10.48 -12.21 -2.01
N LYS A 28 9.69 -13.19 -2.48
CA LYS A 28 9.81 -14.62 -2.13
C LYS A 28 9.84 -14.88 -0.62
N ALA A 29 9.17 -14.03 0.16
CA ALA A 29 9.03 -14.18 1.61
C ALA A 29 7.96 -15.21 2.01
N ILE A 30 7.33 -15.85 1.03
CA ILE A 30 6.24 -16.80 1.21
C ILE A 30 6.76 -18.20 0.97
N PHE A 31 6.43 -19.10 1.89
CA PHE A 31 6.73 -20.53 1.74
C PHE A 31 5.79 -21.19 0.74
N GLU A 32 6.28 -22.18 0.00
CA GLU A 32 5.54 -22.87 -1.07
C GLU A 32 4.22 -23.50 -0.60
N ASP A 33 4.18 -24.04 0.62
CA ASP A 33 2.98 -24.61 1.23
C ASP A 33 1.86 -23.56 1.48
N GLN A 34 2.25 -22.33 1.83
CA GLN A 34 1.32 -21.22 1.97
C GLN A 34 0.77 -20.79 0.60
N MET A 35 1.61 -20.80 -0.42
CA MET A 35 1.18 -20.49 -1.79
C MET A 35 0.12 -21.46 -2.29
N GLU A 36 0.34 -22.76 -2.14
CA GLU A 36 -0.66 -23.76 -2.53
C GLU A 36 -2.01 -23.58 -1.80
N ALA A 37 -1.96 -23.22 -0.50
CA ALA A 37 -3.17 -22.98 0.27
C ALA A 37 -3.96 -21.76 -0.25
N ILE A 38 -3.25 -20.70 -0.68
CA ILE A 38 -3.85 -19.47 -1.23
C ILE A 38 -4.43 -19.74 -2.63
N GLU A 39 -3.70 -20.45 -3.47
CA GLU A 39 -4.18 -20.84 -4.80
C GLU A 39 -5.48 -21.64 -4.70
N ARG A 40 -5.53 -22.65 -3.83
CA ARG A 40 -6.73 -23.45 -3.58
C ARG A 40 -7.89 -22.59 -3.07
N ALA A 41 -7.64 -21.65 -2.16
CA ALA A 41 -8.67 -20.75 -1.63
C ALA A 41 -9.17 -19.74 -2.68
N SER A 42 -8.30 -19.30 -3.59
CA SER A 42 -8.66 -18.39 -4.68
C SER A 42 -9.57 -19.09 -5.70
N ILE A 43 -9.23 -20.31 -6.09
CA ILE A 43 -10.03 -21.14 -7.01
C ILE A 43 -11.40 -21.44 -6.38
N SER A 44 -11.46 -21.78 -5.11
CA SER A 44 -12.73 -22.10 -4.41
C SER A 44 -13.70 -20.90 -4.34
N ARG A 45 -13.18 -19.67 -4.46
CA ARG A 45 -13.97 -18.43 -4.53
C ARG A 45 -14.30 -17.95 -5.94
N GLY A 46 -14.03 -18.79 -6.96
CA GLY A 46 -14.37 -18.52 -8.35
C GLY A 46 -13.43 -17.53 -9.06
N GLY A 47 -12.25 -17.31 -8.51
CA GLY A 47 -11.22 -16.49 -9.16
C GLY A 47 -10.30 -17.33 -10.05
N GLU A 48 -10.00 -16.84 -11.25
CA GLU A 48 -8.99 -17.43 -12.13
C GLU A 48 -7.55 -17.02 -11.75
N GLU A 49 -7.41 -16.02 -10.89
CA GLU A 49 -6.14 -15.44 -10.45
C GLU A 49 -5.93 -15.59 -8.93
N VAL A 50 -4.67 -15.68 -8.51
CA VAL A 50 -4.28 -15.75 -7.10
C VAL A 50 -4.70 -14.46 -6.38
N ASN A 51 -5.55 -14.58 -5.35
CA ASN A 51 -5.95 -13.44 -4.55
C ASN A 51 -4.89 -13.15 -3.48
N LEU A 52 -4.01 -12.21 -3.78
CA LEU A 52 -2.90 -11.82 -2.90
C LEU A 52 -3.33 -11.22 -1.56
N ALA A 53 -4.56 -10.70 -1.46
CA ALA A 53 -5.09 -10.19 -0.18
C ALA A 53 -5.23 -11.31 0.86
N LEU A 54 -5.47 -12.55 0.44
CA LEU A 54 -5.57 -13.69 1.34
C LEU A 54 -4.27 -14.00 2.10
N LEU A 55 -3.12 -13.52 1.61
CA LEU A 55 -1.83 -13.66 2.28
C LEU A 55 -1.76 -12.87 3.58
N THR A 56 -2.50 -11.78 3.68
CA THR A 56 -2.40 -10.81 4.78
C THR A 56 -3.51 -10.98 5.80
N ASP A 57 -4.61 -11.62 5.43
CA ASP A 57 -5.77 -11.81 6.31
C ASP A 57 -5.46 -12.85 7.41
N GLY A 58 -5.08 -12.36 8.60
CA GLY A 58 -4.65 -13.19 9.73
C GLY A 58 -5.79 -13.73 10.58
N LEU A 59 -6.80 -12.91 10.87
CA LEU A 59 -7.92 -13.27 11.73
C LEU A 59 -9.09 -13.85 10.92
N ARG A 60 -9.82 -14.79 11.54
CA ARG A 60 -11.01 -15.37 10.91
C ARG A 60 -12.06 -14.29 10.56
N ALA A 61 -12.27 -13.33 11.47
CA ALA A 61 -13.18 -12.21 11.24
C ALA A 61 -12.74 -11.30 10.10
N GLU A 62 -11.45 -11.11 9.90
CA GLU A 62 -10.88 -10.36 8.77
C GLU A 62 -11.15 -11.07 7.44
N ARG A 63 -10.97 -12.40 7.42
CA ARG A 63 -11.26 -13.22 6.22
C ARG A 63 -12.74 -13.24 5.86
N GLU A 64 -13.63 -13.27 6.86
CA GLU A 64 -15.08 -13.29 6.67
C GLU A 64 -15.61 -11.93 6.18
N GLN A 65 -15.03 -10.83 6.67
CA GLN A 65 -15.44 -9.46 6.32
C GLN A 65 -14.63 -8.84 5.18
N GLY A 66 -13.47 -9.41 4.85
CA GLY A 66 -12.54 -8.89 3.83
C GLY A 66 -11.90 -7.55 4.21
N ILE A 67 -11.75 -7.28 5.53
CA ILE A 67 -11.15 -6.05 6.05
C ILE A 67 -10.12 -6.36 7.13
N THR A 68 -9.10 -5.50 7.26
CA THR A 68 -8.13 -5.55 8.37
C THR A 68 -8.77 -4.92 9.62
N ILE A 69 -8.74 -5.62 10.75
CA ILE A 69 -9.33 -5.18 12.01
C ILE A 69 -8.27 -4.70 12.98
N ASP A 70 -7.18 -5.46 13.14
CA ASP A 70 -6.09 -5.15 14.05
C ASP A 70 -4.78 -4.89 13.30
N VAL A 71 -3.77 -4.35 13.99
CA VAL A 71 -2.45 -4.12 13.40
C VAL A 71 -1.75 -5.46 13.22
N ALA A 72 -1.37 -5.77 11.99
CA ALA A 72 -0.54 -6.92 11.68
C ALA A 72 0.86 -6.46 11.23
N TYR A 73 1.89 -7.07 11.80
CA TYR A 73 3.27 -6.79 11.38
C TYR A 73 3.74 -7.87 10.41
N ARG A 74 4.27 -7.42 9.28
CA ARG A 74 4.84 -8.28 8.25
C ARG A 74 6.30 -7.92 8.02
N TYR A 75 7.09 -8.90 7.64
CA TYR A 75 8.53 -8.75 7.47
C TYR A 75 8.93 -9.23 6.10
N PHE A 76 9.71 -8.45 5.40
CA PHE A 76 10.37 -8.88 4.18
C PHE A 76 11.73 -8.19 4.02
N ALA A 77 12.53 -8.64 3.09
CA ALA A 77 13.83 -8.05 2.81
C ALA A 77 14.13 -8.07 1.33
N THR A 78 14.82 -7.04 0.89
CA THR A 78 15.54 -7.02 -0.39
C THR A 78 17.04 -7.23 -0.13
N PRO A 79 17.86 -7.43 -1.16
CA PRO A 79 19.31 -7.48 -0.99
C PRO A 79 19.91 -6.21 -0.34
N LYS A 80 19.20 -5.06 -0.44
CA LYS A 80 19.68 -3.77 0.06
C LYS A 80 19.15 -3.44 1.46
N ARG A 81 17.88 -3.81 1.78
CA ARG A 81 17.22 -3.32 2.99
C ARG A 81 16.25 -4.33 3.58
N LYS A 82 16.07 -4.29 4.92
CA LYS A 82 15.01 -5.01 5.64
C LYS A 82 13.82 -4.10 5.87
N PHE A 83 12.62 -4.67 5.84
CA PHE A 83 11.37 -3.93 5.99
C PHE A 83 10.47 -4.56 7.05
N ILE A 84 9.83 -3.69 7.83
CA ILE A 84 8.69 -4.03 8.69
C ILE A 84 7.49 -3.25 8.21
N ILE A 85 6.44 -3.96 7.84
CA ILE A 85 5.16 -3.37 7.46
C ILE A 85 4.24 -3.42 8.68
N ALA A 86 3.72 -2.27 9.11
CA ALA A 86 2.57 -2.21 9.99
C ALA A 86 1.32 -2.10 9.14
N ASP A 87 0.65 -3.23 8.90
CA ASP A 87 -0.62 -3.25 8.19
C ASP A 87 -1.71 -2.76 9.13
N THR A 88 -2.30 -1.61 8.80
CA THR A 88 -3.28 -0.94 9.63
C THR A 88 -4.67 -0.98 8.99
N PRO A 89 -5.73 -1.08 9.81
CA PRO A 89 -7.09 -1.11 9.29
C PRO A 89 -7.44 0.18 8.54
N GLY A 90 -8.10 0.03 7.38
CA GLY A 90 -8.59 1.16 6.58
C GLY A 90 -9.94 1.72 7.02
N HIS A 91 -10.68 0.97 7.83
CA HIS A 91 -12.02 1.33 8.23
C HIS A 91 -12.03 2.39 9.35
N ILE A 92 -12.93 3.37 9.25
CA ILE A 92 -13.02 4.53 10.17
C ILE A 92 -13.10 4.10 11.64
N GLN A 93 -13.88 3.09 11.95
CA GLN A 93 -14.06 2.60 13.32
C GLN A 93 -12.78 2.03 13.97
N TYR A 94 -11.77 1.70 13.18
CA TYR A 94 -10.49 1.17 13.67
C TYR A 94 -9.34 2.18 13.62
N THR A 95 -9.63 3.47 13.53
CA THR A 95 -8.61 4.55 13.47
C THR A 95 -7.61 4.49 14.62
N ARG A 96 -8.05 4.07 15.82
CA ARG A 96 -7.16 3.90 16.99
C ARG A 96 -6.04 2.87 16.71
N ASN A 97 -6.38 1.76 16.09
CA ASN A 97 -5.42 0.72 15.74
C ASN A 97 -4.44 1.22 14.66
N MET A 98 -4.92 2.06 13.73
CA MET A 98 -4.06 2.73 12.77
C MET A 98 -3.00 3.62 13.47
N VAL A 99 -3.41 4.44 14.43
CA VAL A 99 -2.48 5.30 15.20
C VAL A 99 -1.42 4.45 15.90
N THR A 100 -1.82 3.33 16.51
CA THR A 100 -0.89 2.42 17.19
C THR A 100 0.15 1.84 16.21
N GLY A 101 -0.28 1.36 15.05
CA GLY A 101 0.64 0.81 14.04
C GLY A 101 1.56 1.85 13.41
N ALA A 102 1.07 3.07 13.25
CA ALA A 102 1.82 4.16 12.63
C ALA A 102 2.84 4.85 13.56
N SER A 103 2.68 4.73 14.88
CA SER A 103 3.46 5.50 15.88
C SER A 103 4.97 5.23 15.85
N THR A 104 5.42 4.11 15.28
CA THR A 104 6.84 3.76 15.19
C THR A 104 7.34 3.74 13.74
N ALA A 105 6.54 4.20 12.79
CA ALA A 105 6.88 4.14 11.38
C ALA A 105 7.82 5.27 10.96
N ASN A 106 8.78 4.95 10.10
CA ASN A 106 9.65 5.92 9.43
C ASN A 106 8.99 6.50 8.19
N ALA A 107 8.09 5.73 7.56
CA ALA A 107 7.34 6.16 6.39
C ALA A 107 5.86 5.77 6.50
N ALA A 108 4.99 6.60 5.95
CA ALA A 108 3.57 6.29 5.77
C ALA A 108 3.27 6.07 4.29
N VAL A 109 2.79 4.89 3.95
CA VAL A 109 2.34 4.54 2.60
C VAL A 109 0.83 4.71 2.56
N ILE A 110 0.36 5.70 1.81
CA ILE A 110 -1.07 6.01 1.65
C ILE A 110 -1.51 5.54 0.26
N LEU A 111 -2.47 4.61 0.22
CA LEU A 111 -3.06 4.16 -1.04
C LEU A 111 -4.28 4.99 -1.39
N ILE A 112 -4.40 5.31 -2.68
CA ILE A 112 -5.55 5.98 -3.26
C ILE A 112 -6.01 5.17 -4.47
N ASP A 113 -7.29 4.80 -4.50
CA ASP A 113 -7.89 4.19 -5.69
C ASP A 113 -8.01 5.27 -6.79
N ALA A 114 -7.38 5.01 -7.93
CA ALA A 114 -7.33 5.97 -9.06
C ALA A 114 -8.72 6.36 -9.58
N ARG A 115 -9.74 5.51 -9.39
CA ARG A 115 -11.12 5.79 -9.79
C ARG A 115 -11.80 6.83 -8.89
N ASN A 116 -11.42 6.87 -7.60
CA ASN A 116 -12.08 7.69 -6.58
C ASN A 116 -11.32 8.97 -6.24
N GLY A 117 -9.99 8.99 -6.43
CA GLY A 117 -9.15 10.12 -6.07
C GLY A 117 -9.06 10.35 -4.56
N VAL A 118 -8.80 11.59 -4.17
CA VAL A 118 -8.64 12.00 -2.77
C VAL A 118 -10.02 12.15 -2.11
N ILE A 119 -10.37 11.18 -1.27
CA ILE A 119 -11.62 11.14 -0.50
C ILE A 119 -11.38 11.59 0.95
N GLU A 120 -12.44 11.70 1.74
CA GLU A 120 -12.35 12.12 3.16
C GLU A 120 -11.42 11.21 3.97
N GLN A 121 -11.50 9.90 3.77
CA GLN A 121 -10.63 8.94 4.48
C GLN A 121 -9.15 9.12 4.11
N THR A 122 -8.84 9.45 2.85
CA THR A 122 -7.48 9.79 2.42
C THR A 122 -6.93 10.99 3.20
N ARG A 123 -7.74 12.05 3.35
CA ARG A 123 -7.38 13.25 4.12
C ARG A 123 -7.15 12.93 5.59
N ARG A 124 -7.95 12.05 6.17
CA ARG A 124 -7.81 11.58 7.56
C ARG A 124 -6.51 10.82 7.76
N HIS A 125 -6.14 9.94 6.84
CA HIS A 125 -4.87 9.22 6.90
C HIS A 125 -3.67 10.18 6.77
N ALA A 126 -3.74 11.15 5.87
CA ALA A 126 -2.71 12.19 5.73
C ALA A 126 -2.58 13.02 7.03
N TYR A 127 -3.69 13.38 7.66
CA TYR A 127 -3.71 14.09 8.94
C TYR A 127 -3.06 13.27 10.06
N ILE A 128 -3.36 11.99 10.16
CA ILE A 128 -2.75 11.10 11.18
C ILE A 128 -1.24 10.99 10.95
N ALA A 129 -0.78 10.83 9.72
CA ALA A 129 0.64 10.80 9.39
C ALA A 129 1.35 12.10 9.80
N ALA A 130 0.71 13.25 9.56
CA ALA A 130 1.23 14.55 9.97
C ALA A 130 1.25 14.71 11.51
N LEU A 131 0.17 14.32 12.19
CA LEU A 131 0.06 14.39 13.66
C LEU A 131 1.13 13.55 14.35
N LEU A 132 1.44 12.38 13.80
CA LEU A 132 2.47 11.47 14.29
C LEU A 132 3.87 11.88 13.83
N GLN A 133 4.00 12.96 13.07
CA GLN A 133 5.26 13.48 12.54
C GLN A 133 6.08 12.43 11.77
N ILE A 134 5.38 11.59 11.01
CA ILE A 134 6.05 10.59 10.16
C ILE A 134 6.81 11.34 9.06
N PRO A 135 8.14 11.18 8.97
CA PRO A 135 8.95 12.05 8.13
C PRO A 135 8.70 11.90 6.63
N HIS A 136 8.38 10.69 6.17
CA HIS A 136 8.24 10.39 4.76
C HIS A 136 6.81 9.91 4.45
N VAL A 137 6.17 10.49 3.45
CA VAL A 137 4.84 10.09 2.98
C VAL A 137 4.96 9.61 1.54
N VAL A 138 4.57 8.36 1.30
CA VAL A 138 4.54 7.75 -0.04
C VAL A 138 3.10 7.53 -0.44
N VAL A 139 2.66 8.23 -1.44
CA VAL A 139 1.30 8.13 -1.99
C VAL A 139 1.31 7.20 -3.19
N CYS A 140 0.72 6.03 -3.03
CA CYS A 140 0.53 5.07 -4.10
C CYS A 140 -0.84 5.26 -4.73
N ILE A 141 -0.88 5.80 -5.95
CA ILE A 141 -2.11 5.90 -6.74
C ILE A 141 -2.30 4.55 -7.42
N ASN A 142 -3.15 3.74 -6.82
CA ASN A 142 -3.34 2.33 -7.13
C ASN A 142 -4.52 2.11 -8.07
N LYS A 143 -4.56 0.92 -8.66
CA LYS A 143 -5.57 0.48 -9.63
C LYS A 143 -5.54 1.32 -10.92
N MET A 144 -4.34 1.71 -11.33
CA MET A 144 -4.14 2.44 -12.58
C MET A 144 -4.63 1.65 -13.80
N ASP A 145 -4.65 0.32 -13.71
CA ASP A 145 -5.24 -0.59 -14.70
C ASP A 145 -6.74 -0.35 -14.92
N LEU A 146 -7.46 0.15 -13.92
CA LEU A 146 -8.90 0.43 -14.02
C LEU A 146 -9.22 1.83 -14.57
N VAL A 147 -8.22 2.64 -14.85
CA VAL A 147 -8.32 3.97 -15.47
C VAL A 147 -7.41 4.09 -16.70
N ASP A 148 -7.19 2.98 -17.39
CA ASP A 148 -6.40 2.86 -18.62
C ASP A 148 -4.97 3.45 -18.48
N PHE A 149 -4.36 3.32 -17.29
CA PHE A 149 -3.03 3.85 -16.97
C PHE A 149 -2.86 5.35 -17.28
N SER A 150 -3.92 6.12 -17.11
CA SER A 150 -4.01 7.52 -17.52
C SER A 150 -3.08 8.43 -16.71
N GLN A 151 -2.17 9.12 -17.41
CA GLN A 151 -1.33 10.16 -16.82
C GLN A 151 -2.15 11.33 -16.28
N GLU A 152 -3.23 11.73 -16.95
CA GLU A 152 -4.08 12.83 -16.53
C GLU A 152 -4.75 12.54 -15.17
N VAL A 153 -5.24 11.32 -14.98
CA VAL A 153 -5.81 10.88 -13.70
C VAL A 153 -4.76 10.93 -12.60
N PHE A 154 -3.56 10.43 -12.86
CA PHE A 154 -2.46 10.47 -11.91
C PHE A 154 -2.10 11.90 -11.50
N GLU A 155 -1.90 12.80 -12.46
CA GLU A 155 -1.51 14.20 -12.19
C GLU A 155 -2.63 14.97 -11.46
N ALA A 156 -3.90 14.72 -11.75
CA ALA A 156 -5.02 15.30 -11.04
C ALA A 156 -5.03 14.90 -9.56
N ILE A 157 -4.89 13.61 -9.26
CA ILE A 157 -4.87 13.10 -7.89
C ILE A 157 -3.63 13.61 -7.13
N LYS A 158 -2.48 13.63 -7.80
CA LYS A 158 -1.24 14.19 -7.24
C LYS A 158 -1.40 15.66 -6.86
N THR A 159 -2.04 16.46 -7.70
CA THR A 159 -2.33 17.88 -7.43
C THR A 159 -3.24 18.02 -6.21
N ASP A 160 -4.34 17.27 -6.16
CA ASP A 160 -5.30 17.30 -5.05
C ASP A 160 -4.65 16.91 -3.72
N PHE A 161 -3.84 15.83 -3.71
CA PHE A 161 -3.18 15.40 -2.50
C PHE A 161 -2.07 16.38 -2.06
N THR A 162 -1.35 16.98 -3.00
CA THR A 162 -0.34 18.00 -2.70
C THR A 162 -0.93 19.19 -1.93
N GLU A 163 -2.14 19.61 -2.28
CA GLU A 163 -2.86 20.64 -1.53
C GLU A 163 -3.17 20.20 -0.09
N VAL A 164 -3.57 18.95 0.11
CA VAL A 164 -3.80 18.40 1.45
C VAL A 164 -2.51 18.36 2.25
N ALA A 165 -1.43 17.83 1.67
CA ALA A 165 -0.12 17.71 2.31
C ALA A 165 0.44 19.08 2.71
N ARG A 166 0.33 20.09 1.84
CA ARG A 166 0.76 21.45 2.11
C ARG A 166 0.04 22.07 3.31
N LYS A 167 -1.27 21.88 3.43
CA LYS A 167 -2.07 22.35 4.57
C LYS A 167 -1.69 21.68 5.89
N LEU A 168 -1.19 20.46 5.83
CA LEU A 168 -0.78 19.66 6.99
C LEU A 168 0.71 19.83 7.34
N GLY A 169 1.48 20.56 6.53
CA GLY A 169 2.92 20.75 6.74
C GLY A 169 3.77 19.53 6.37
N ASN A 170 3.22 18.56 5.62
CA ASN A 170 3.97 17.43 5.09
C ASN A 170 4.79 17.88 3.87
N ASN A 171 6.11 17.93 4.02
CA ASN A 171 7.00 18.47 2.99
C ASN A 171 7.70 17.40 2.16
N ASP A 172 7.80 16.17 2.66
CA ASP A 172 8.43 15.06 1.95
C ASP A 172 7.37 14.04 1.51
N VAL A 173 6.77 14.31 0.35
CA VAL A 173 5.70 13.50 -0.23
C VAL A 173 6.11 12.99 -1.61
N HIS A 174 6.08 11.69 -1.78
CA HIS A 174 6.39 11.00 -3.04
C HIS A 174 5.12 10.39 -3.63
N PHE A 175 5.01 10.41 -4.96
CA PHE A 175 3.85 9.86 -5.67
C PHE A 175 4.28 8.78 -6.65
N ILE A 176 3.62 7.62 -6.59
CA ILE A 176 3.89 6.49 -7.46
C ILE A 176 2.57 5.97 -8.04
N PRO A 177 2.41 5.93 -9.38
CA PRO A 177 1.28 5.26 -10.00
C PRO A 177 1.54 3.76 -10.04
N ILE A 178 0.65 2.96 -9.45
CA ILE A 178 0.81 1.51 -9.38
C ILE A 178 -0.44 0.75 -9.81
N SER A 179 -0.25 -0.51 -10.17
CA SER A 179 -1.28 -1.54 -10.09
C SER A 179 -0.76 -2.68 -9.21
N ALA A 180 -1.20 -2.72 -7.96
CA ALA A 180 -0.78 -3.75 -7.02
C ALA A 180 -1.22 -5.15 -7.49
N LYS A 181 -2.36 -5.24 -8.17
CA LYS A 181 -2.87 -6.49 -8.73
C LYS A 181 -1.97 -7.04 -9.84
N LEU A 182 -1.58 -6.19 -10.78
CA LEU A 182 -0.78 -6.58 -11.96
C LEU A 182 0.73 -6.47 -11.70
N GLY A 183 1.16 -5.74 -10.66
CA GLY A 183 2.56 -5.54 -10.29
C GLY A 183 3.22 -4.32 -10.93
N ASP A 184 2.47 -3.49 -11.68
CA ASP A 184 3.01 -2.28 -12.33
C ASP A 184 3.60 -1.31 -11.30
N ASN A 185 4.87 -0.94 -11.48
CA ASN A 185 5.64 -0.03 -10.62
C ASN A 185 5.71 -0.43 -9.14
N VAL A 186 5.45 -1.68 -8.79
CA VAL A 186 5.63 -2.18 -7.42
C VAL A 186 7.09 -2.59 -7.21
N VAL A 187 7.54 -3.63 -7.87
CA VAL A 187 8.94 -4.09 -7.88
C VAL A 187 9.62 -3.69 -9.19
N ASP A 188 9.00 -4.02 -10.31
CA ASP A 188 9.49 -3.72 -11.64
C ASP A 188 8.78 -2.49 -12.24
N PRO A 189 9.49 -1.72 -13.09
CA PRO A 189 8.88 -0.61 -13.83
C PRO A 189 7.74 -1.09 -14.73
N SER A 190 6.65 -0.33 -14.78
CA SER A 190 5.51 -0.62 -15.64
C SER A 190 5.85 -0.38 -17.11
N GLN A 191 5.44 -1.31 -17.96
CA GLN A 191 5.46 -1.10 -19.41
C GLN A 191 4.23 -0.34 -19.92
N ASN A 192 3.17 -0.25 -19.10
CA ASN A 192 1.92 0.42 -19.44
C ASN A 192 1.94 1.93 -19.12
N MET A 193 2.90 2.37 -18.29
CA MET A 193 3.03 3.77 -17.84
C MET A 193 4.40 4.33 -18.24
N SER A 194 4.70 4.35 -19.54
CA SER A 194 5.97 4.87 -20.09
C SER A 194 6.18 6.36 -19.82
N TRP A 195 5.12 7.09 -19.51
CA TRP A 195 5.14 8.50 -19.10
C TRP A 195 5.69 8.70 -17.67
N TYR A 196 5.73 7.65 -16.84
CA TYR A 196 6.28 7.72 -15.50
C TYR A 196 7.76 7.30 -15.50
N SER A 197 8.63 8.22 -15.15
CA SER A 197 10.09 8.01 -15.11
C SER A 197 10.65 7.91 -13.70
N GLY A 198 9.79 7.89 -12.70
CA GLY A 198 10.19 7.79 -11.28
C GLY A 198 10.60 6.38 -10.86
N LEU A 199 10.95 6.24 -9.58
CA LEU A 199 11.27 4.95 -8.99
C LEU A 199 10.03 4.09 -8.80
N THR A 200 10.21 2.78 -8.86
CA THR A 200 9.18 1.83 -8.41
C THR A 200 8.98 1.96 -6.90
N PHE A 201 7.90 1.38 -6.37
CA PHE A 201 7.64 1.40 -4.93
C PHE A 201 8.84 0.87 -4.13
N ILE A 202 9.34 -0.31 -4.47
CA ILE A 202 10.52 -0.88 -3.80
C ILE A 202 11.77 -0.01 -4.01
N GLY A 203 12.00 0.47 -5.22
CA GLY A 203 13.12 1.35 -5.52
C GLY A 203 13.13 2.60 -4.64
N LEU A 204 11.98 3.24 -4.43
CA LEU A 204 11.84 4.38 -3.53
C LEU A 204 12.07 3.98 -2.07
N MET A 205 11.42 2.89 -1.61
CA MET A 205 11.55 2.44 -0.21
C MET A 205 12.98 2.00 0.17
N GLU A 206 13.80 1.63 -0.81
CA GLU A 206 15.23 1.36 -0.60
C GLU A 206 16.08 2.62 -0.46
N THR A 207 15.59 3.78 -0.90
CA THR A 207 16.32 5.06 -0.91
C THR A 207 15.90 6.03 0.18
N ILE A 208 14.70 5.93 0.71
CA ILE A 208 14.22 6.73 1.86
C ILE A 208 15.17 6.51 3.05
N PRO A 209 15.63 7.61 3.74
CA PRO A 209 16.54 7.53 4.89
C PRO A 209 16.01 6.71 6.07
#